data_9352ecebafadea6aab534170b91e8638
#
_entry.id   9352ecebafadea6aab534170b91e8638
#
_cell.length_a   1.000
_cell.length_b   1.000
_cell.length_c   1.000
_cell.angle_alpha   90.00
_cell.angle_beta   90.00
_cell.angle_gamma   90.00
#
_symmetry.space_group_name_H-M   'P 1'
#
loop_
_entity.id
_entity.type
_entity.pdbx_description
1 polymer ?
#
loop_
_entity_poly.entity_id
_entity_poly.type
_entity_poly.pdbx_seq_one_letter_code
_entity_poly.pdbx_strand_id
1 'polypeptide(L)'
;MRDLKYLFAYSIPLSTFFSIYFQGIWAYSSVFYAFVIIPLLEFWLKQSSTVYSDQEKEDRIKKKLFDLMLYLNVPIVFGLLGYGLVTLHQDALWTYEQIGILSSLGILLATNGINVAHELGHRSSRFERTLSKLLY
;
A
#
# COMPACT_ATOMS: atom_id res chain seq x y z
N MET A 1 -17.30 -13.19 -0.29
CA MET A 1 -16.05 -13.30 -1.06
C MET A 1 -15.68 -12.03 -1.87
N ARG A 2 -16.63 -11.15 -2.23
CA ARG A 2 -16.33 -9.93 -3.02
C ARG A 2 -15.52 -8.88 -2.26
N ASP A 3 -15.65 -8.83 -0.94
CA ASP A 3 -14.95 -7.84 -0.10
C ASP A 3 -13.47 -8.21 0.17
N LEU A 4 -13.08 -9.47 -0.03
CA LEU A 4 -11.68 -9.90 0.06
C LEU A 4 -10.76 -9.22 -0.97
N LYS A 5 -11.30 -8.70 -2.08
CA LYS A 5 -10.52 -7.97 -3.07
C LYS A 5 -9.87 -6.70 -2.50
N TYR A 6 -10.48 -6.09 -1.50
CA TYR A 6 -9.90 -4.92 -0.82
C TYR A 6 -8.67 -5.26 0.03
N LEU A 7 -8.55 -6.52 0.48
CA LEU A 7 -7.35 -6.97 1.19
C LEU A 7 -6.10 -6.99 0.30
N PHE A 8 -6.28 -7.03 -1.03
CA PHE A 8 -5.17 -6.86 -1.96
C PHE A 8 -4.46 -5.50 -1.82
N ALA A 9 -5.15 -4.47 -1.30
CA ALA A 9 -4.51 -3.19 -1.00
C ALA A 9 -3.39 -3.31 0.06
N TYR A 10 -3.41 -4.36 0.88
CA TYR A 10 -2.39 -4.63 1.88
C TYR A 10 -1.24 -5.51 1.37
N SER A 11 -1.32 -6.01 0.15
CA SER A 11 -0.27 -6.84 -0.44
C SER A 11 1.04 -6.08 -0.66
N ILE A 12 0.98 -4.79 -1.02
CA ILE A 12 2.15 -3.91 -1.12
C ILE A 12 2.79 -3.67 0.26
N PRO A 13 2.06 -3.22 1.31
CA PRO A 13 2.61 -3.17 2.66
C PRO A 13 3.27 -4.47 3.12
N LEU A 14 2.63 -5.61 2.84
CA LEU A 14 3.18 -6.92 3.20
C LEU A 14 4.49 -7.21 2.45
N SER A 15 4.54 -6.97 1.15
CA SER A 15 5.76 -7.15 0.35
C SER A 15 6.88 -6.19 0.78
N THR A 16 6.53 -4.97 1.20
CA THR A 16 7.49 -4.01 1.75
C THR A 16 8.02 -4.47 3.11
N PHE A 17 7.18 -5.03 3.96
CA PHE A 17 7.64 -5.66 5.19
C PHE A 17 8.66 -6.78 4.92
N PHE A 18 8.38 -7.66 3.96
CA PHE A 18 9.33 -8.70 3.56
C PHE A 18 10.65 -8.12 3.03
N SER A 19 10.59 -7.04 2.25
CA SER A 19 11.79 -6.34 1.75
C SER A 19 12.72 -5.90 2.87
N ILE A 20 12.15 -5.30 3.93
CA ILE A 20 12.92 -4.77 5.05
C ILE A 20 13.41 -5.88 5.98
N TYR A 21 12.57 -6.91 6.21
CA TYR A 21 12.85 -7.97 7.16
C TYR A 21 13.91 -8.97 6.67
N PHE A 22 13.78 -9.43 5.43
CA PHE A 22 14.67 -10.46 4.89
C PHE A 22 15.94 -9.92 4.26
N GLN A 23 15.96 -8.64 3.86
CA GLN A 23 17.14 -8.00 3.25
C GLN A 23 17.72 -8.81 2.06
N GLY A 24 19.00 -8.69 1.75
CA GLY A 24 19.58 -9.42 0.64
C GLY A 24 18.84 -9.17 -0.68
N ILE A 25 18.66 -10.21 -1.46
CA ILE A 25 17.90 -10.15 -2.71
C ILE A 25 16.41 -9.84 -2.49
N TRP A 26 15.87 -10.17 -1.32
CA TRP A 26 14.49 -9.92 -0.94
C TRP A 26 14.19 -8.43 -0.71
N ALA A 27 15.23 -7.58 -0.57
CA ALA A 27 15.07 -6.13 -0.50
C ALA A 27 14.27 -5.56 -1.68
N TYR A 28 14.25 -6.27 -2.81
CA TYR A 28 13.49 -5.92 -4.02
C TYR A 28 12.12 -6.59 -4.13
N SER A 29 11.62 -7.25 -3.09
CA SER A 29 10.37 -8.01 -3.17
C SER A 29 9.17 -7.15 -3.57
N SER A 30 9.06 -5.90 -3.09
CA SER A 30 7.98 -4.98 -3.50
C SER A 30 8.12 -4.56 -4.97
N VAL A 31 9.35 -4.36 -5.45
CA VAL A 31 9.61 -4.03 -6.85
C VAL A 31 9.17 -5.19 -7.73
N PHE A 32 9.61 -6.40 -7.40
CA PHE A 32 9.21 -7.59 -8.13
C PHE A 32 7.70 -7.82 -8.08
N TYR A 33 7.09 -7.65 -6.90
CA TYR A 33 5.65 -7.80 -6.73
C TYR A 33 4.87 -6.79 -7.59
N ALA A 34 5.22 -5.50 -7.52
CA ALA A 34 4.51 -4.44 -8.22
C ALA A 34 4.67 -4.49 -9.75
N PHE A 35 5.87 -4.81 -10.24
CA PHE A 35 6.18 -4.73 -11.68
C PHE A 35 6.16 -6.08 -12.40
N VAL A 36 6.14 -7.21 -11.69
CA VAL A 36 6.08 -8.53 -12.30
C VAL A 36 4.79 -9.26 -11.91
N ILE A 37 4.56 -9.44 -10.60
CA ILE A 37 3.43 -10.26 -10.13
C ILE A 37 2.09 -9.59 -10.46
N ILE A 38 1.91 -8.30 -10.14
CA ILE A 38 0.64 -7.59 -10.41
C ILE A 38 0.31 -7.59 -11.91
N PRO A 39 1.20 -7.19 -12.84
CA PRO A 39 0.91 -7.23 -14.28
C PRO A 39 0.61 -8.65 -14.79
N LEU A 40 1.31 -9.67 -14.31
CA LEU A 40 1.03 -11.06 -14.67
C LEU A 40 -0.35 -11.50 -14.19
N LEU A 41 -0.74 -11.14 -12.97
CA LEU A 41 -2.07 -11.42 -12.44
C LEU A 41 -3.16 -10.69 -13.25
N GLU A 42 -2.94 -9.44 -13.62
CA GLU A 42 -3.87 -8.69 -14.48
C GLU A 42 -4.04 -9.34 -15.85
N PHE A 43 -2.93 -9.79 -16.45
CA PHE A 43 -2.96 -10.50 -17.72
C PHE A 43 -3.73 -11.82 -17.62
N TRP A 44 -3.55 -12.57 -16.54
CA TRP A 44 -4.18 -13.88 -16.35
C TRP A 44 -5.64 -13.78 -15.94
N LEU A 45 -6.00 -12.83 -15.08
CA LEU A 45 -7.35 -12.68 -14.53
C LEU A 45 -8.34 -12.03 -15.48
N LYS A 46 -7.97 -11.79 -16.75
CA LYS A 46 -8.82 -11.25 -17.80
C LYS A 46 -9.86 -10.29 -17.21
N GLN A 47 -9.60 -9.02 -17.29
CA GLN A 47 -10.38 -7.94 -16.68
C GLN A 47 -11.89 -8.18 -16.88
N SER A 48 -12.58 -8.73 -15.89
CA SER A 48 -14.03 -8.71 -15.87
C SER A 48 -14.43 -7.27 -15.53
N SER A 49 -14.73 -6.49 -16.56
CA SER A 49 -15.34 -5.18 -16.45
C SER A 49 -16.75 -5.32 -15.85
N THR A 50 -16.83 -5.59 -14.57
CA THR A 50 -18.08 -5.46 -13.82
C THR A 50 -18.32 -3.96 -13.66
N VAL A 51 -19.09 -3.40 -14.59
CA VAL A 51 -19.69 -2.08 -14.42
C VAL A 51 -20.62 -2.19 -13.23
N TYR A 52 -20.21 -1.61 -12.11
CA TYR A 52 -21.07 -1.52 -10.92
C TYR A 52 -22.15 -0.48 -11.17
N SER A 53 -23.39 -0.79 -10.76
CA SER A 53 -24.45 0.23 -10.74
C SER A 53 -24.08 1.31 -9.72
N ASP A 54 -24.52 2.54 -9.94
CA ASP A 54 -24.18 3.66 -9.06
C ASP A 54 -24.69 3.47 -7.63
N GLN A 55 -25.78 2.73 -7.44
CA GLN A 55 -26.28 2.31 -6.12
C GLN A 55 -25.34 1.34 -5.41
N GLU A 56 -24.75 0.38 -6.13
CA GLU A 56 -23.75 -0.56 -5.54
C GLU A 56 -22.45 0.15 -5.14
N LYS A 57 -22.10 1.24 -5.81
CA LYS A 57 -20.93 2.08 -5.46
C LYS A 57 -21.21 2.85 -4.16
N GLU A 58 -22.38 3.46 -4.03
CA GLU A 58 -22.78 4.22 -2.82
C GLU A 58 -22.87 3.32 -1.57
N ASP A 59 -23.42 2.11 -1.69
CA ASP A 59 -23.50 1.15 -0.58
C ASP A 59 -22.14 0.64 -0.13
N ARG A 60 -21.14 0.63 -1.02
CA ARG A 60 -19.77 0.24 -0.70
C ARG A 60 -19.01 1.34 0.03
N ILE A 61 -19.20 2.60 -0.36
CA ILE A 61 -18.61 3.77 0.30
C ILE A 61 -19.11 3.90 1.75
N LYS A 62 -20.36 3.46 2.02
CA LYS A 62 -20.97 3.47 3.35
C LYS A 62 -20.52 2.31 4.27
N LYS A 63 -19.75 1.34 3.79
CA LYS A 63 -19.32 0.20 4.63
C LYS A 63 -18.22 0.61 5.60
N LYS A 64 -18.50 0.51 6.90
CA LYS A 64 -17.55 0.73 8.02
C LYS A 64 -16.22 -0.04 7.84
N LEU A 65 -16.25 -1.17 7.12
CA LEU A 65 -15.05 -1.95 6.81
C LEU A 65 -14.06 -1.19 5.93
N PHE A 66 -14.56 -0.47 4.92
CA PHE A 66 -13.72 0.32 4.02
C PHE A 66 -13.03 1.48 4.77
N ASP A 67 -13.79 2.16 5.64
CA ASP A 67 -13.23 3.23 6.48
C ASP A 67 -12.18 2.70 7.45
N LEU A 68 -12.43 1.55 8.07
CA LEU A 68 -11.45 0.90 8.95
C LEU A 68 -10.16 0.55 8.21
N MET A 69 -10.27 0.04 6.98
CA MET A 69 -9.10 -0.27 6.16
C MET A 69 -8.30 0.98 5.79
N LEU A 70 -8.96 2.09 5.43
CA LEU A 70 -8.30 3.37 5.18
C LEU A 70 -7.54 3.86 6.42
N TYR A 71 -8.17 3.83 7.59
CA TYR A 71 -7.54 4.29 8.83
C TYR A 71 -6.36 3.40 9.26
N LEU A 72 -6.48 2.07 9.10
CA LEU A 72 -5.39 1.14 9.41
C LEU A 72 -4.19 1.29 8.47
N ASN A 73 -4.42 1.74 7.24
CA ASN A 73 -3.34 1.95 6.29
C ASN A 73 -2.37 3.04 6.76
N VAL A 74 -2.87 4.10 7.42
CA VAL A 74 -2.05 5.20 7.92
C VAL A 74 -0.95 4.71 8.87
N PRO A 75 -1.26 4.05 10.00
CA PRO A 75 -0.22 3.56 10.91
C PRO A 75 0.67 2.48 10.27
N ILE A 76 0.17 1.68 9.33
CA ILE A 76 0.98 0.68 8.61
C ILE A 76 2.03 1.37 7.75
N VAL A 77 1.65 2.39 6.97
CA VAL A 77 2.59 3.14 6.12
C VAL A 77 3.67 3.81 6.97
N PHE A 78 3.29 4.53 8.03
CA PHE A 78 4.26 5.18 8.93
C PHE A 78 5.12 4.17 9.69
N GLY A 79 4.54 3.06 10.14
CA GLY A 79 5.28 1.99 10.82
C GLY A 79 6.32 1.34 9.93
N LEU A 80 5.97 1.03 8.68
CA LEU A 80 6.91 0.47 7.70
C LEU A 80 7.96 1.50 7.28
N LEU A 81 7.59 2.76 7.11
CA LEU A 81 8.55 3.83 6.81
C LEU A 81 9.56 3.98 7.95
N GLY A 82 9.08 4.06 9.20
CA GLY A 82 9.96 4.13 10.38
C GLY A 82 10.87 2.91 10.50
N TYR A 83 10.31 1.70 10.33
CA TYR A 83 11.09 0.45 10.36
C TYR A 83 12.16 0.43 9.26
N GLY A 84 11.81 0.80 8.04
CA GLY A 84 12.76 0.86 6.92
C GLY A 84 13.87 1.89 7.14
N LEU A 85 13.55 3.09 7.64
CA LEU A 85 14.54 4.12 7.95
C LEU A 85 15.51 3.69 9.06
N VAL A 86 15.01 3.04 10.12
CA VAL A 86 15.86 2.48 11.18
C VAL A 86 16.77 1.38 10.62
N THR A 87 16.23 0.51 9.76
CA THR A 87 17.02 -0.55 9.12
C THR A 87 18.10 0.02 8.20
N LEU A 88 17.78 1.06 7.42
CA LEU A 88 18.74 1.73 6.53
C LEU A 88 19.89 2.43 7.28
N HIS A 89 19.68 2.78 8.56
CA HIS A 89 20.72 3.38 9.39
C HIS A 89 21.72 2.36 9.97
N GLN A 90 21.48 1.07 9.75
CA GLN A 90 22.40 0.03 10.20
C GLN A 90 23.60 -0.10 9.25
N ASP A 91 24.82 -0.03 9.78
CA ASP A 91 26.07 -0.08 9.00
C ASP A 91 26.32 -1.44 8.31
N ALA A 92 25.47 -2.44 8.57
CA ALA A 92 25.62 -3.81 8.05
C ALA A 92 25.04 -4.04 6.65
N LEU A 93 24.28 -3.07 6.10
CA LEU A 93 23.60 -3.24 4.82
C LEU A 93 24.53 -2.92 3.64
N TRP A 94 24.53 -3.79 2.64
CA TRP A 94 25.19 -3.51 1.37
C TRP A 94 24.40 -2.45 0.57
N THR A 95 25.08 -1.68 -0.26
CA THR A 95 24.48 -0.62 -1.07
C THR A 95 23.30 -1.10 -1.90
N TYR A 96 23.35 -2.30 -2.47
CA TYR A 96 22.22 -2.84 -3.25
C TYR A 96 20.99 -3.14 -2.40
N GLU A 97 21.16 -3.54 -1.14
CA GLU A 97 20.06 -3.77 -0.19
C GLU A 97 19.40 -2.44 0.19
N GLN A 98 20.21 -1.42 0.43
CA GLN A 98 19.72 -0.07 0.71
C GLN A 98 18.86 0.45 -0.45
N ILE A 99 19.33 0.29 -1.71
CA ILE A 99 18.57 0.67 -2.90
C ILE A 99 17.26 -0.13 -3.00
N GLY A 100 17.29 -1.43 -2.72
CA GLY A 100 16.11 -2.29 -2.73
C GLY A 100 15.07 -1.86 -1.70
N ILE A 101 15.49 -1.59 -0.47
CA ILE A 101 14.61 -1.12 0.62
C ILE A 101 14.04 0.26 0.28
N LEU A 102 14.85 1.21 -0.18
CA LEU A 102 14.40 2.54 -0.60
C LEU A 102 13.38 2.46 -1.73
N SER A 103 13.62 1.63 -2.74
CA SER A 103 12.69 1.41 -3.83
C SER A 103 11.36 0.82 -3.34
N SER A 104 11.41 -0.14 -2.42
CA SER A 104 10.23 -0.75 -1.81
C SER A 104 9.42 0.23 -0.98
N LEU A 105 10.10 1.10 -0.21
CA LEU A 105 9.45 2.20 0.52
C LEU A 105 8.82 3.22 -0.44
N GLY A 106 9.51 3.56 -1.54
CA GLY A 106 8.97 4.44 -2.58
C GLY A 106 7.68 3.90 -3.20
N ILE A 107 7.63 2.60 -3.50
CA ILE A 107 6.41 1.93 -4.00
C ILE A 107 5.29 1.98 -2.95
N LEU A 108 5.60 1.69 -1.68
CA LEU A 108 4.65 1.78 -0.58
C LEU A 108 4.03 3.18 -0.48
N LEU A 109 4.87 4.22 -0.49
CA LEU A 109 4.41 5.61 -0.39
C LEU A 109 3.59 6.02 -1.62
N ALA A 110 4.02 5.65 -2.83
CA ALA A 110 3.30 5.97 -4.06
C ALA A 110 1.93 5.27 -4.14
N THR A 111 1.84 4.02 -3.73
CA THR A 111 0.60 3.23 -3.84
C THR A 111 -0.31 3.40 -2.63
N ASN A 112 0.18 3.17 -1.42
CA ASN A 112 -0.63 3.20 -0.21
C ASN A 112 -0.64 4.60 0.44
N GLY A 113 0.48 5.33 0.44
CA GLY A 113 0.54 6.68 1.00
C GLY A 113 -0.35 7.65 0.21
N ILE A 114 0.00 7.89 -1.05
CA ILE A 114 -0.68 8.91 -1.89
C ILE A 114 -2.14 8.54 -2.16
N ASN A 115 -2.46 7.28 -2.50
CA ASN A 115 -3.85 6.89 -2.79
C ASN A 115 -4.75 7.01 -1.56
N VAL A 116 -4.27 6.62 -0.37
CA VAL A 116 -5.02 6.78 0.89
C VAL A 116 -5.15 8.25 1.26
N ALA A 117 -4.08 9.03 1.09
CA ALA A 117 -4.12 10.48 1.29
C ALA A 117 -5.18 11.15 0.41
N HIS A 118 -5.22 10.77 -0.87
CA HIS A 118 -6.19 11.30 -1.83
C HIS A 118 -7.64 10.96 -1.42
N GLU A 119 -7.90 9.70 -1.07
CA GLU A 119 -9.23 9.27 -0.62
C GLU A 119 -9.68 9.98 0.67
N LEU A 120 -8.79 10.10 1.66
CA LEU A 120 -9.07 10.83 2.91
C LEU A 120 -9.27 12.34 2.67
N GLY A 121 -8.57 12.91 1.69
CA GLY A 121 -8.67 14.32 1.33
C GLY A 121 -10.04 14.73 0.79
N HIS A 122 -10.72 13.81 0.11
CA HIS A 122 -12.09 14.02 -0.42
C HIS A 122 -13.18 13.85 0.64
N ARG A 123 -12.85 13.41 1.85
CA ARG A 123 -13.81 13.24 2.93
C ARG A 123 -14.19 14.57 3.59
N SER A 124 -15.41 14.64 4.16
CA SER A 124 -15.95 15.85 4.79
C SER A 124 -15.39 16.09 6.20
N SER A 125 -14.91 15.05 6.89
CA SER A 125 -14.41 15.13 8.25
C SER A 125 -13.08 15.90 8.33
N ARG A 126 -12.94 16.78 9.33
CA ARG A 126 -11.70 17.51 9.60
C ARG A 126 -10.55 16.55 9.98
N PHE A 127 -10.89 15.50 10.72
CA PHE A 127 -9.91 14.48 11.14
C PHE A 127 -9.33 13.75 9.93
N GLU A 128 -10.16 13.30 8.98
CA GLU A 128 -9.72 12.60 7.77
C GLU A 128 -8.86 13.48 6.88
N ARG A 129 -9.22 14.76 6.73
CA ARG A 129 -8.41 15.74 5.99
C ARG A 129 -7.06 16.03 6.67
N THR A 130 -6.98 15.95 7.99
CA THR A 130 -5.71 16.07 8.70
C THR A 130 -4.83 14.84 8.46
N LEU A 131 -5.39 13.63 8.53
CA LEU A 131 -4.67 12.40 8.18
C LEU A 131 -4.18 12.41 6.71
N SER A 132 -5.01 12.91 5.78
CA SER A 132 -4.60 13.11 4.40
C SER A 132 -3.34 13.96 4.28
N LYS A 133 -3.31 15.11 4.96
CA LYS A 133 -2.15 16.02 4.94
C LYS A 133 -0.89 15.43 5.56
N LEU A 134 -1.01 14.47 6.48
CA LEU A 134 0.14 13.78 7.06
C LEU A 134 0.75 12.74 6.11
N LEU A 135 -0.05 12.21 5.18
CA LEU A 135 0.39 11.22 4.20
C LEU A 135 0.95 11.84 2.90
N TYR A 136 0.67 13.14 2.65
CA TYR A 136 1.28 13.92 1.60
C TYR A 136 2.65 14.46 2.02
#